data_535367e9f9541cd6c45a884974c01c6b
#
_entry.id   535367e9f9541cd6c45a884974c01c6b
#
_cell.length_a   1.000
_cell.length_b   1.000
_cell.length_c   1.000
_cell.angle_alpha   90.00
_cell.angle_beta   90.00
_cell.angle_gamma   90.00
#
_symmetry.space_group_name_H-M   'P 1'
#
loop_
_entity.id
_entity.type
_entity.pdbx_description
1 polymer ?
#
loop_
_entity_poly.entity_id
_entity_poly.type
_entity_poly.pdbx_seq_one_letter_code
_entity_poly.pdbx_strand_id
1 'polypeptide(L)'
;MKKTILSLFAIALTLASAQAEKLVIKGSDTLGAKMVPQLAEAFKAKNPGTTFEIAAEGSTTGLAAITDGTADIGMSSRRARGTEMATAATKGVKMVPTIVSFDGMGIIVNKANGMNAMTKADVQKIFTGDVTDWSQLGGKAGKISAYTRNTASGTYQDFKDLAMNKRDYAKASQKMAGNEQIAAEVGKNPNGIGYVGMAYLKAPGIKVLPVDGHLPNKKEVQAKSYPYARPNFFYTNGAPTGKAKEFIDFIFSPAGHNIVDQVGFVPAK
;
A
#
# COMPACT_ATOMS: atom_id res chain seq x y z
N MET A 1 -15.96 17.51 79.38
CA MET A 1 -16.62 17.54 78.06
C MET A 1 -15.51 17.58 77.03
N LYS A 2 -15.14 16.44 76.43
CA LYS A 2 -14.10 16.33 75.38
C LYS A 2 -14.77 16.36 73.99
N LYS A 3 -14.47 17.38 73.17
CA LYS A 3 -14.97 17.49 71.80
C LYS A 3 -14.00 16.74 70.90
N THR A 4 -14.43 15.64 70.29
CA THR A 4 -13.69 14.89 69.25
C THR A 4 -14.01 15.53 67.91
N ILE A 5 -12.97 16.09 67.27
CA ILE A 5 -13.06 16.63 65.92
C ILE A 5 -12.77 15.47 64.96
N LEU A 6 -13.76 15.07 64.18
CA LEU A 6 -13.66 14.08 63.12
C LEU A 6 -13.24 14.80 61.83
N SER A 7 -11.96 14.64 61.43
CA SER A 7 -11.47 15.18 60.15
C SER A 7 -11.83 14.19 59.01
N LEU A 8 -12.79 14.58 58.17
CA LEU A 8 -13.05 13.90 56.89
C LEU A 8 -11.95 14.23 55.88
N PHE A 9 -11.12 13.25 55.60
CA PHE A 9 -10.20 13.32 54.45
C PHE A 9 -10.97 12.97 53.17
N ALA A 10 -11.34 13.96 52.39
CA ALA A 10 -11.92 13.77 51.06
C ALA A 10 -10.77 13.42 50.09
N ILE A 11 -10.69 12.13 49.70
CA ILE A 11 -9.80 11.68 48.62
C ILE A 11 -10.46 12.11 47.30
N ALA A 12 -9.99 13.19 46.70
CA ALA A 12 -10.35 13.60 45.36
C ALA A 12 -9.69 12.61 44.35
N LEU A 13 -10.46 11.65 43.84
CA LEU A 13 -10.05 10.80 42.72
C LEU A 13 -10.07 11.68 41.47
N THR A 14 -8.91 12.21 41.06
CA THR A 14 -8.74 12.84 39.75
C THR A 14 -8.81 11.75 38.70
N LEU A 15 -9.99 11.55 38.12
CA LEU A 15 -10.14 10.85 36.83
C LEU A 15 -9.40 11.66 35.78
N ALA A 16 -8.16 11.32 35.53
CA ALA A 16 -7.45 11.79 34.33
C ALA A 16 -8.23 11.23 33.15
N SER A 17 -9.04 12.06 32.50
CA SER A 17 -9.63 11.73 31.21
C SER A 17 -8.45 11.52 30.25
N ALA A 18 -8.15 10.27 29.92
CA ALA A 18 -7.20 9.94 28.88
C ALA A 18 -7.73 10.57 27.58
N GLN A 19 -7.13 11.70 27.19
CA GLN A 19 -7.49 12.36 25.95
C GLN A 19 -7.15 11.40 24.82
N ALA A 20 -8.13 11.10 23.96
CA ALA A 20 -7.91 10.21 22.83
C ALA A 20 -6.80 10.77 21.95
N GLU A 21 -5.71 10.00 21.82
CA GLU A 21 -4.57 10.38 20.98
C GLU A 21 -4.86 9.98 19.54
N LYS A 22 -4.94 10.97 18.65
CA LYS A 22 -5.25 10.77 17.24
C LYS A 22 -3.97 10.51 16.45
N LEU A 23 -3.96 9.41 15.69
CA LEU A 23 -2.88 9.07 14.75
C LEU A 23 -3.35 9.29 13.31
N VAL A 24 -2.71 10.22 12.60
CA VAL A 24 -3.02 10.57 11.21
C VAL A 24 -2.09 9.82 10.27
N ILE A 25 -2.66 8.98 9.41
CA ILE A 25 -1.91 8.13 8.46
C ILE A 25 -2.42 8.40 7.06
N LYS A 26 -1.54 8.93 6.16
CA LYS A 26 -1.92 9.28 4.79
C LYS A 26 -1.03 8.59 3.76
N GLY A 27 -1.55 8.32 2.58
CA GLY A 27 -0.71 7.92 1.44
C GLY A 27 -1.19 6.72 0.64
N SER A 28 -0.36 5.70 0.52
CA SER A 28 -0.53 4.58 -0.41
C SER A 28 -1.88 3.86 -0.28
N ASP A 29 -2.68 3.84 -1.37
CA ASP A 29 -3.87 3.00 -1.48
C ASP A 29 -3.53 1.50 -1.32
N THR A 30 -2.39 1.05 -1.81
CA THR A 30 -1.98 -0.36 -1.68
C THR A 30 -1.99 -0.82 -0.23
N LEU A 31 -1.54 0.02 0.70
CA LEU A 31 -1.50 -0.25 2.15
C LEU A 31 -2.80 0.18 2.84
N GLY A 32 -3.26 1.39 2.52
CA GLY A 32 -4.31 2.09 3.26
C GLY A 32 -5.72 1.59 2.98
N ALA A 33 -5.98 0.90 1.85
CA ALA A 33 -7.31 0.39 1.56
C ALA A 33 -7.63 -0.94 2.29
N LYS A 34 -6.62 -1.73 2.68
CA LYS A 34 -6.85 -3.04 3.33
C LYS A 34 -6.00 -3.29 4.56
N MET A 35 -4.67 -3.14 4.46
CA MET A 35 -3.74 -3.55 5.52
C MET A 35 -3.83 -2.63 6.75
N VAL A 36 -3.68 -1.34 6.53
CA VAL A 36 -3.61 -0.36 7.63
C VAL A 36 -4.91 -0.27 8.43
N PRO A 37 -6.13 -0.28 7.83
CA PRO A 37 -7.36 -0.31 8.61
C PRO A 37 -7.49 -1.52 9.53
N GLN A 38 -7.10 -2.73 9.08
CA GLN A 38 -7.16 -3.93 9.92
C GLN A 38 -6.13 -3.89 11.05
N LEU A 39 -4.93 -3.39 10.79
CA LEU A 39 -3.92 -3.16 11.82
C LEU A 39 -4.38 -2.11 12.85
N ALA A 40 -5.02 -1.02 12.39
CA ALA A 40 -5.54 0.04 13.24
C ALA A 40 -6.65 -0.47 14.17
N GLU A 41 -7.60 -1.26 13.67
CA GLU A 41 -8.65 -1.85 14.48
C GLU A 41 -8.09 -2.82 15.53
N ALA A 42 -7.13 -3.68 15.15
CA ALA A 42 -6.49 -4.59 16.09
C ALA A 42 -5.63 -3.85 17.15
N PHE A 43 -4.98 -2.75 16.76
CA PHE A 43 -4.23 -1.89 17.68
C PHE A 43 -5.18 -1.18 18.67
N LYS A 44 -6.29 -0.61 18.18
CA LYS A 44 -7.32 0.04 19.01
C LYS A 44 -7.88 -0.88 20.08
N ALA A 45 -8.11 -2.15 19.76
CA ALA A 45 -8.62 -3.13 20.70
C ALA A 45 -7.73 -3.26 21.96
N LYS A 46 -6.41 -3.02 21.81
CA LYS A 46 -5.43 -3.04 22.92
C LYS A 46 -5.11 -1.64 23.44
N ASN A 47 -5.46 -0.59 22.71
CA ASN A 47 -5.17 0.82 23.01
C ASN A 47 -6.45 1.66 22.82
N PRO A 48 -7.47 1.51 23.65
CA PRO A 48 -8.81 2.10 23.44
C PRO A 48 -8.82 3.65 23.40
N GLY A 49 -7.76 4.29 23.92
CA GLY A 49 -7.56 5.74 23.84
C GLY A 49 -6.98 6.22 22.51
N THR A 50 -6.73 5.36 21.52
CA THR A 50 -6.16 5.75 20.22
C THR A 50 -7.25 5.84 19.16
N THR A 51 -7.27 6.93 18.40
CA THR A 51 -8.13 7.11 17.22
C THR A 51 -7.26 7.23 15.97
N PHE A 52 -7.81 6.84 14.82
CA PHE A 52 -7.10 6.85 13.54
C PHE A 52 -7.83 7.70 12.51
N GLU A 53 -7.06 8.52 11.77
CA GLU A 53 -7.48 9.14 10.53
C GLU A 53 -6.64 8.54 9.40
N ILE A 54 -7.28 7.79 8.48
CA ILE A 54 -6.58 7.08 7.41
C ILE A 54 -7.05 7.60 6.07
N ALA A 55 -6.14 8.15 5.25
CA ALA A 55 -6.40 8.60 3.88
C ALA A 55 -5.49 7.85 2.89
N ALA A 56 -6.12 7.12 1.94
CA ALA A 56 -5.46 6.20 1.01
C ALA A 56 -5.46 6.73 -0.43
N GLU A 57 -4.82 7.87 -0.68
CA GLU A 57 -4.90 8.62 -1.95
C GLU A 57 -3.68 8.46 -2.88
N GLY A 58 -2.65 7.78 -2.41
CA GLY A 58 -1.43 7.50 -3.17
C GLY A 58 -0.15 7.82 -2.39
N SER A 59 0.96 7.18 -2.76
CA SER A 59 2.24 7.33 -2.05
C SER A 59 2.78 8.76 -2.09
N THR A 60 2.58 9.47 -3.20
CA THR A 60 3.03 10.87 -3.33
C THR A 60 2.32 11.78 -2.32
N THR A 61 1.00 11.58 -2.09
CA THR A 61 0.26 12.36 -1.09
C THR A 61 0.72 12.07 0.33
N GLY A 62 1.07 10.81 0.64
CA GLY A 62 1.61 10.44 1.94
C GLY A 62 2.97 11.07 2.23
N LEU A 63 3.88 11.05 1.25
CA LEU A 63 5.20 11.69 1.37
C LEU A 63 5.08 13.22 1.50
N ALA A 64 4.16 13.83 0.75
CA ALA A 64 3.85 15.26 0.89
C ALA A 64 3.27 15.57 2.28
N ALA A 65 2.37 14.74 2.81
CA ALA A 65 1.78 14.94 4.12
C ALA A 65 2.82 14.92 5.25
N ILE A 66 3.85 14.06 5.17
CA ILE A 66 4.99 14.09 6.10
C ILE A 66 5.80 15.37 5.93
N THR A 67 6.07 15.79 4.69
CA THR A 67 6.80 17.03 4.38
C THR A 67 6.08 18.27 4.92
N ASP A 68 4.74 18.25 4.92
CA ASP A 68 3.91 19.38 5.33
C ASP A 68 3.46 19.29 6.80
N GLY A 69 3.88 18.26 7.54
CA GLY A 69 3.51 18.05 8.93
C GLY A 69 2.02 17.75 9.16
N THR A 70 1.30 17.25 8.13
CA THR A 70 -0.15 16.97 8.19
C THR A 70 -0.48 15.48 8.36
N ALA A 71 0.53 14.64 8.59
CA ALA A 71 0.39 13.25 8.98
C ALA A 71 1.54 12.84 9.90
N ASP A 72 1.25 11.91 10.82
CA ASP A 72 2.23 11.28 11.70
C ASP A 72 2.98 10.17 10.96
N ILE A 73 2.27 9.45 10.06
CA ILE A 73 2.81 8.37 9.23
C ILE A 73 2.40 8.59 7.78
N GLY A 74 3.40 8.63 6.89
CA GLY A 74 3.21 8.63 5.44
C GLY A 74 3.34 7.21 4.87
N MET A 75 2.24 6.62 4.37
CA MET A 75 2.27 5.33 3.70
C MET A 75 2.84 5.45 2.29
N SER A 76 3.77 4.58 1.92
CA SER A 76 4.27 4.52 0.55
C SER A 76 4.54 3.10 0.08
N SER A 77 4.09 2.76 -1.12
CA SER A 77 4.40 1.48 -1.80
C SER A 77 5.59 1.60 -2.75
N ARG A 78 6.41 2.61 -2.57
CA ARG A 78 7.69 2.86 -3.24
C ARG A 78 8.66 3.62 -2.34
N ARG A 79 9.93 3.62 -2.69
CA ARG A 79 10.86 4.55 -2.04
C ARG A 79 10.50 6.01 -2.36
N ALA A 80 10.72 6.90 -1.39
CA ALA A 80 10.73 8.33 -1.64
C ALA A 80 11.83 8.67 -2.66
N ARG A 81 11.53 9.57 -3.58
CA ARG A 81 12.50 10.05 -4.57
C ARG A 81 13.47 11.04 -3.95
N GLY A 82 14.64 11.17 -4.55
CA GLY A 82 15.63 12.17 -4.11
C GLY A 82 15.05 13.59 -4.06
N THR A 83 14.19 13.96 -5.02
CA THR A 83 13.49 15.26 -5.04
C THR A 83 12.52 15.43 -3.88
N GLU A 84 11.76 14.39 -3.50
CA GLU A 84 10.84 14.42 -2.35
C GLU A 84 11.64 14.55 -1.04
N MET A 85 12.74 13.80 -0.91
CA MET A 85 13.63 13.89 0.26
C MET A 85 14.30 15.27 0.36
N ALA A 86 14.74 15.84 -0.76
CA ALA A 86 15.34 17.19 -0.80
C ALA A 86 14.29 18.25 -0.42
N THR A 87 13.06 18.17 -0.97
CA THR A 87 11.97 19.09 -0.61
C THR A 87 11.64 19.01 0.89
N ALA A 88 11.59 17.81 1.46
CA ALA A 88 11.37 17.64 2.90
C ALA A 88 12.49 18.29 3.71
N ALA A 89 13.75 18.08 3.31
CA ALA A 89 14.90 18.66 3.98
C ALA A 89 14.88 20.20 3.97
N THR A 90 14.44 20.86 2.87
CA THR A 90 14.30 22.33 2.83
C THR A 90 13.25 22.87 3.83
N LYS A 91 12.32 22.03 4.27
CA LYS A 91 11.31 22.32 5.31
C LYS A 91 11.73 21.86 6.70
N GLY A 92 12.99 21.42 6.88
CA GLY A 92 13.47 20.90 8.16
C GLY A 92 12.95 19.50 8.53
N VAL A 93 12.32 18.80 7.57
CA VAL A 93 11.76 17.46 7.78
C VAL A 93 12.80 16.40 7.41
N LYS A 94 13.11 15.50 8.33
CA LYS A 94 13.97 14.35 8.12
C LYS A 94 13.10 13.12 7.85
N MET A 95 12.81 12.83 6.59
CA MET A 95 12.05 11.62 6.22
C MET A 95 12.83 10.35 6.58
N VAL A 96 12.29 9.55 7.50
CA VAL A 96 12.86 8.26 7.90
C VAL A 96 11.94 7.12 7.41
N PRO A 97 12.43 6.22 6.52
CA PRO A 97 11.66 5.09 6.06
C PRO A 97 11.74 3.91 7.04
N THR A 98 10.60 3.26 7.28
CA THR A 98 10.50 1.94 7.90
C THR A 98 9.84 0.98 6.91
N ILE A 99 10.51 -0.12 6.53
CA ILE A 99 9.91 -1.17 5.70
C ILE A 99 8.93 -1.95 6.58
N VAL A 100 7.64 -1.94 6.24
CA VAL A 100 6.59 -2.59 7.03
C VAL A 100 6.08 -3.90 6.42
N SER A 101 6.25 -4.07 5.11
CA SER A 101 5.88 -5.29 4.39
C SER A 101 6.56 -5.36 3.03
N PHE A 102 6.46 -6.54 2.38
CA PHE A 102 6.79 -6.69 0.97
C PHE A 102 5.54 -7.09 0.19
N ASP A 103 5.52 -6.73 -1.09
CA ASP A 103 4.40 -6.91 -2.00
C ASP A 103 4.90 -7.33 -3.38
N GLY A 104 4.03 -7.97 -4.18
CA GLY A 104 4.26 -8.26 -5.59
C GLY A 104 3.15 -7.61 -6.43
N MET A 105 3.52 -6.84 -7.45
CA MET A 105 2.54 -6.27 -8.38
C MET A 105 2.15 -7.34 -9.40
N GLY A 106 1.03 -8.03 -9.15
CA GLY A 106 0.55 -9.11 -10.00
C GLY A 106 -0.10 -8.59 -11.29
N ILE A 107 0.25 -9.21 -12.41
CA ILE A 107 -0.42 -8.98 -13.70
C ILE A 107 -1.73 -9.76 -13.70
N ILE A 108 -2.82 -9.05 -13.92
CA ILE A 108 -4.16 -9.62 -13.95
C ILE A 108 -4.82 -9.37 -15.30
N VAL A 109 -5.54 -10.38 -15.78
CA VAL A 109 -6.41 -10.28 -16.95
C VAL A 109 -7.81 -10.78 -16.60
N ASN A 110 -8.79 -10.52 -17.46
CA ASN A 110 -10.10 -11.08 -17.31
C ASN A 110 -10.04 -12.62 -17.30
N LYS A 111 -10.89 -13.27 -16.50
CA LYS A 111 -10.93 -14.73 -16.39
C LYS A 111 -11.17 -15.43 -17.74
N ALA A 112 -11.94 -14.81 -18.64
CA ALA A 112 -12.22 -15.31 -19.99
C ALA A 112 -11.07 -15.09 -20.99
N ASN A 113 -10.04 -14.32 -20.65
CA ASN A 113 -8.88 -14.08 -21.52
C ASN A 113 -8.10 -15.40 -21.75
N GLY A 114 -7.71 -15.68 -23.00
CA GLY A 114 -7.03 -16.92 -23.38
C GLY A 114 -5.55 -17.02 -22.96
N MET A 115 -4.93 -15.92 -22.54
CA MET A 115 -3.52 -15.90 -22.12
C MET A 115 -3.30 -16.69 -20.82
N ASN A 116 -2.22 -17.49 -20.75
CA ASN A 116 -1.89 -18.29 -19.57
C ASN A 116 -0.57 -17.87 -18.89
N ALA A 117 0.27 -17.12 -19.57
CA ALA A 117 1.52 -16.58 -19.06
C ALA A 117 1.91 -15.34 -19.87
N MET A 118 2.86 -14.55 -19.37
CA MET A 118 3.49 -13.44 -20.07
C MET A 118 4.98 -13.39 -19.79
N THR A 119 5.74 -12.86 -20.73
CA THR A 119 7.12 -12.43 -20.47
C THR A 119 7.12 -10.98 -19.95
N LYS A 120 8.21 -10.57 -19.28
CA LYS A 120 8.44 -9.16 -18.94
C LYS A 120 8.39 -8.25 -20.16
N ALA A 121 8.88 -8.74 -21.31
CA ALA A 121 8.84 -8.00 -22.58
C ALA A 121 7.39 -7.77 -23.06
N ASP A 122 6.52 -8.76 -22.94
CA ASP A 122 5.10 -8.62 -23.32
C ASP A 122 4.38 -7.64 -22.41
N VAL A 123 4.61 -7.73 -21.10
CA VAL A 123 4.07 -6.77 -20.13
C VAL A 123 4.51 -5.35 -20.49
N GLN A 124 5.80 -5.14 -20.77
CA GLN A 124 6.31 -3.83 -21.19
C GLN A 124 5.60 -3.33 -22.45
N LYS A 125 5.57 -4.14 -23.53
CA LYS A 125 4.98 -3.77 -24.82
C LYS A 125 3.50 -3.38 -24.70
N ILE A 126 2.73 -4.09 -23.88
CA ILE A 126 1.31 -3.77 -23.65
C ILE A 126 1.18 -2.42 -22.97
N PHE A 127 1.86 -2.22 -21.83
CA PHE A 127 1.67 -1.00 -21.05
C PHE A 127 2.31 0.25 -21.68
N THR A 128 3.29 0.08 -22.58
CA THR A 128 3.84 1.18 -23.39
C THR A 128 3.04 1.44 -24.67
N GLY A 129 2.15 0.51 -25.07
CA GLY A 129 1.33 0.63 -26.28
C GLY A 129 2.01 0.14 -27.56
N ASP A 130 3.15 -0.54 -27.46
CA ASP A 130 3.81 -1.18 -28.60
C ASP A 130 2.99 -2.39 -29.10
N VAL A 131 2.18 -2.99 -28.24
CA VAL A 131 1.19 -4.04 -28.53
C VAL A 131 -0.18 -3.54 -28.07
N THR A 132 -1.15 -3.59 -28.98
CA THR A 132 -2.49 -3.03 -28.76
C THR A 132 -3.62 -4.04 -28.99
N ASP A 133 -3.30 -5.23 -29.49
CA ASP A 133 -4.25 -6.32 -29.73
C ASP A 133 -3.68 -7.65 -29.23
N TRP A 134 -4.52 -8.47 -28.62
CA TRP A 134 -4.13 -9.76 -28.05
C TRP A 134 -3.59 -10.74 -29.10
N SER A 135 -4.02 -10.65 -30.35
CA SER A 135 -3.53 -11.51 -31.44
C SER A 135 -2.03 -11.32 -31.71
N GLN A 136 -1.48 -10.15 -31.40
CA GLN A 136 -0.04 -9.88 -31.53
C GLN A 136 0.82 -10.69 -30.55
N LEU A 137 0.19 -11.26 -29.52
CA LEU A 137 0.81 -12.13 -28.51
C LEU A 137 0.31 -13.58 -28.58
N GLY A 138 -0.33 -13.96 -29.70
CA GLY A 138 -0.87 -15.31 -29.87
C GLY A 138 -2.20 -15.57 -29.15
N GLY A 139 -2.83 -14.54 -28.61
CA GLY A 139 -4.17 -14.63 -28.01
C GLY A 139 -5.28 -14.50 -29.06
N LYS A 140 -6.54 -14.61 -28.61
CA LYS A 140 -7.72 -14.31 -29.44
C LYS A 140 -7.72 -12.83 -29.79
N ALA A 141 -7.98 -12.49 -31.05
CA ALA A 141 -8.06 -11.10 -31.52
C ALA A 141 -9.01 -10.28 -30.66
N GLY A 142 -8.56 -9.08 -30.28
CA GLY A 142 -9.29 -8.15 -29.44
C GLY A 142 -8.41 -7.01 -28.93
N LYS A 143 -8.88 -5.78 -29.07
CA LYS A 143 -8.15 -4.60 -28.64
C LYS A 143 -7.90 -4.60 -27.14
N ILE A 144 -6.65 -4.51 -26.72
CA ILE A 144 -6.24 -4.51 -25.31
C ILE A 144 -6.74 -3.24 -24.60
N SER A 145 -7.38 -3.42 -23.46
CA SER A 145 -7.73 -2.35 -22.52
C SER A 145 -6.81 -2.40 -21.31
N ALA A 146 -5.78 -1.57 -21.31
CA ALA A 146 -4.81 -1.51 -20.21
C ALA A 146 -5.28 -0.55 -19.11
N TYR A 147 -5.44 -1.09 -17.90
CA TYR A 147 -5.81 -0.34 -16.70
C TYR A 147 -4.59 -0.11 -15.82
N THR A 148 -4.37 1.14 -15.46
CA THR A 148 -3.23 1.59 -14.64
C THR A 148 -3.70 2.45 -13.48
N ARG A 149 -2.79 2.84 -12.60
CA ARG A 149 -3.06 3.77 -11.50
C ARG A 149 -2.87 5.21 -11.95
N ASN A 150 -3.41 6.15 -11.17
CA ASN A 150 -3.11 7.57 -11.31
C ASN A 150 -1.65 7.90 -10.94
N THR A 151 -1.19 9.10 -11.28
CA THR A 151 0.21 9.51 -11.10
C THR A 151 0.65 9.72 -9.64
N ALA A 152 -0.28 9.88 -8.69
CA ALA A 152 0.02 9.96 -7.26
C ALA A 152 0.36 8.59 -6.67
N SER A 153 0.00 7.50 -7.36
CA SER A 153 0.23 6.13 -6.93
C SER A 153 1.71 5.75 -6.95
N GLY A 154 2.22 5.22 -5.83
CA GLY A 154 3.53 4.57 -5.79
C GLY A 154 3.59 3.33 -6.68
N THR A 155 2.50 2.57 -6.76
CA THR A 155 2.39 1.41 -7.64
C THR A 155 2.53 1.78 -9.12
N TYR A 156 1.96 2.92 -9.55
CA TYR A 156 2.17 3.46 -10.90
C TYR A 156 3.65 3.72 -11.18
N GLN A 157 4.33 4.34 -10.23
CA GLN A 157 5.73 4.71 -10.41
C GLN A 157 6.66 3.49 -10.40
N ASP A 158 6.50 2.58 -9.41
CA ASP A 158 7.31 1.36 -9.33
C ASP A 158 7.07 0.43 -10.52
N PHE A 159 5.83 0.31 -11.00
CA PHE A 159 5.54 -0.48 -12.18
C PHE A 159 6.21 0.11 -13.43
N LYS A 160 6.20 1.44 -13.57
CA LYS A 160 6.94 2.12 -14.64
C LYS A 160 8.44 1.79 -14.61
N ASP A 161 9.01 1.78 -13.41
CA ASP A 161 10.45 1.53 -13.24
C ASP A 161 10.79 0.04 -13.43
N LEU A 162 10.03 -0.89 -12.84
CA LEU A 162 10.31 -2.33 -12.81
C LEU A 162 9.86 -3.07 -14.09
N ALA A 163 8.69 -2.70 -14.63
CA ALA A 163 8.06 -3.41 -15.73
C ALA A 163 8.24 -2.73 -17.10
N MET A 164 8.45 -1.40 -17.13
CA MET A 164 8.44 -0.64 -18.37
C MET A 164 9.79 0.02 -18.70
N ASN A 165 10.86 -0.29 -17.96
CA ASN A 165 12.18 0.34 -18.14
C ASN A 165 12.09 1.88 -18.18
N LYS A 166 11.24 2.47 -17.33
CA LYS A 166 10.96 3.92 -17.22
C LYS A 166 10.31 4.55 -18.45
N ARG A 167 9.89 3.76 -19.45
CA ARG A 167 9.13 4.26 -20.59
C ARG A 167 7.75 4.75 -20.13
N ASP A 168 7.14 5.65 -20.91
CA ASP A 168 5.82 6.17 -20.60
C ASP A 168 4.72 5.13 -20.88
N TYR A 169 3.66 5.22 -20.09
CA TYR A 169 2.43 4.45 -20.34
C TYR A 169 1.79 4.87 -21.67
N ALA A 170 1.18 3.91 -22.34
CA ALA A 170 0.36 4.16 -23.52
C ALA A 170 -0.69 5.25 -23.23
N LYS A 171 -0.87 6.20 -24.14
CA LYS A 171 -1.86 7.28 -24.00
C LYS A 171 -3.28 6.75 -23.82
N ALA A 172 -3.59 5.57 -24.38
CA ALA A 172 -4.88 4.90 -24.27
C ALA A 172 -5.09 4.18 -22.92
N SER A 173 -4.08 4.10 -22.06
CA SER A 173 -4.22 3.46 -20.75
C SER A 173 -5.21 4.21 -19.85
N GLN A 174 -6.11 3.46 -19.21
CA GLN A 174 -7.14 4.00 -18.35
C GLN A 174 -6.62 4.09 -16.91
N LYS A 175 -6.64 5.29 -16.34
CA LYS A 175 -6.10 5.58 -15.00
C LYS A 175 -7.18 5.41 -13.93
N MET A 176 -6.92 4.53 -12.97
CA MET A 176 -7.80 4.23 -11.83
C MET A 176 -7.23 4.78 -10.52
N ALA A 177 -8.10 5.15 -9.58
CA ALA A 177 -7.67 5.67 -8.28
C ALA A 177 -7.07 4.57 -7.39
N GLY A 178 -7.61 3.33 -7.42
CA GLY A 178 -7.22 2.24 -6.52
C GLY A 178 -7.00 0.90 -7.21
N ASN A 179 -6.38 -0.03 -6.47
CA ASN A 179 -6.19 -1.42 -6.89
C ASN A 179 -7.53 -2.14 -7.10
N GLU A 180 -8.52 -1.91 -6.24
CA GLU A 180 -9.85 -2.52 -6.36
C GLU A 180 -10.56 -2.12 -7.65
N GLN A 181 -10.46 -0.86 -8.05
CA GLN A 181 -11.04 -0.39 -9.30
C GLN A 181 -10.39 -1.07 -10.51
N ILE A 182 -9.05 -1.22 -10.52
CA ILE A 182 -8.37 -1.96 -11.59
C ILE A 182 -8.89 -3.40 -11.65
N ALA A 183 -8.94 -4.10 -10.52
CA ALA A 183 -9.42 -5.48 -10.47
C ALA A 183 -10.87 -5.60 -10.94
N ALA A 184 -11.75 -4.67 -10.53
CA ALA A 184 -13.15 -4.65 -10.94
C ALA A 184 -13.31 -4.41 -12.45
N GLU A 185 -12.58 -3.45 -13.02
CA GLU A 185 -12.67 -3.16 -14.47
C GLU A 185 -12.09 -4.28 -15.32
N VAL A 186 -10.96 -4.87 -14.92
CA VAL A 186 -10.40 -6.07 -15.58
C VAL A 186 -11.39 -7.23 -15.49
N GLY A 187 -12.05 -7.43 -14.34
CA GLY A 187 -13.02 -8.49 -14.14
C GLY A 187 -14.27 -8.38 -15.04
N LYS A 188 -14.65 -7.17 -15.44
CA LYS A 188 -15.78 -6.89 -16.32
C LYS A 188 -15.42 -6.93 -17.82
N ASN A 189 -14.18 -6.63 -18.18
CA ASN A 189 -13.76 -6.48 -19.58
C ASN A 189 -12.95 -7.69 -20.05
N PRO A 190 -13.47 -8.54 -20.98
CA PRO A 190 -12.76 -9.69 -21.52
C PRO A 190 -11.38 -9.37 -22.13
N ASN A 191 -11.17 -8.15 -22.61
CA ASN A 191 -9.91 -7.67 -23.18
C ASN A 191 -9.06 -6.86 -22.20
N GLY A 192 -9.48 -6.83 -20.91
CA GLY A 192 -8.83 -6.08 -19.86
C GLY A 192 -7.52 -6.72 -19.37
N ILE A 193 -6.54 -5.87 -19.11
CA ILE A 193 -5.32 -6.18 -18.38
C ILE A 193 -5.02 -5.06 -17.38
N GLY A 194 -4.46 -5.42 -16.24
CA GLY A 194 -4.03 -4.48 -15.22
C GLY A 194 -2.95 -5.06 -14.33
N TYR A 195 -2.50 -4.27 -13.38
CA TYR A 195 -1.62 -4.72 -12.31
C TYR A 195 -2.14 -4.26 -10.95
N VAL A 196 -2.08 -5.14 -9.97
CA VAL A 196 -2.53 -4.87 -8.59
C VAL A 196 -1.58 -5.52 -7.58
N GLY A 197 -1.55 -5.00 -6.36
CA GLY A 197 -0.83 -5.64 -5.25
C GLY A 197 -1.43 -7.00 -4.87
N MET A 198 -0.64 -7.84 -4.18
CA MET A 198 -1.00 -9.22 -3.81
C MET A 198 -2.33 -9.31 -3.04
N ALA A 199 -2.65 -8.33 -2.22
CA ALA A 199 -3.90 -8.27 -1.44
C ALA A 199 -5.18 -8.20 -2.32
N TYR A 200 -5.04 -7.96 -3.62
CA TYR A 200 -6.16 -7.77 -4.56
C TYR A 200 -6.29 -8.89 -5.61
N LEU A 201 -5.40 -9.89 -5.60
CA LEU A 201 -5.33 -10.94 -6.61
C LEU A 201 -6.50 -11.94 -6.58
N LYS A 202 -7.28 -11.94 -5.50
CA LYS A 202 -8.47 -12.81 -5.35
C LYS A 202 -9.78 -12.13 -5.76
N ALA A 203 -9.71 -10.97 -6.43
CA ALA A 203 -10.92 -10.28 -6.89
C ALA A 203 -11.73 -11.14 -7.89
N PRO A 204 -13.07 -11.02 -7.93
CA PRO A 204 -13.88 -11.79 -8.84
C PRO A 204 -13.64 -11.41 -10.31
N GLY A 205 -13.79 -12.37 -11.21
CA GLY A 205 -13.72 -12.14 -12.66
C GLY A 205 -12.31 -11.97 -13.24
N ILE A 206 -11.27 -12.01 -12.42
CA ILE A 206 -9.88 -11.92 -12.87
C ILE A 206 -9.14 -13.26 -12.77
N LYS A 207 -8.06 -13.41 -13.51
CA LYS A 207 -7.01 -14.39 -13.27
C LYS A 207 -5.64 -13.71 -13.28
N VAL A 208 -4.72 -14.26 -12.48
CA VAL A 208 -3.33 -13.79 -12.38
C VAL A 208 -2.49 -14.53 -13.40
N LEU A 209 -1.67 -13.81 -14.14
CA LEU A 209 -0.72 -14.40 -15.08
C LEU A 209 0.68 -14.50 -14.45
N PRO A 210 1.35 -15.65 -14.56
CA PRO A 210 2.77 -15.72 -14.26
C PRO A 210 3.57 -14.85 -15.24
N VAL A 211 4.63 -14.22 -14.74
CA VAL A 211 5.57 -13.42 -15.53
C VAL A 211 6.93 -14.12 -15.50
N ASP A 212 7.47 -14.46 -16.67
CA ASP A 212 8.67 -15.29 -16.80
C ASP A 212 8.64 -16.57 -15.93
N GLY A 213 7.47 -17.18 -15.81
CA GLY A 213 7.24 -18.40 -15.03
C GLY A 213 6.99 -18.18 -13.53
N HIS A 214 7.07 -16.95 -13.03
CA HIS A 214 6.90 -16.61 -11.62
C HIS A 214 5.53 -16.01 -11.32
N LEU A 215 4.92 -16.40 -10.20
CA LEU A 215 3.65 -15.85 -9.70
C LEU A 215 3.89 -14.90 -8.51
N PRO A 216 3.09 -13.84 -8.36
CA PRO A 216 3.14 -12.95 -7.20
C PRO A 216 2.56 -13.65 -5.96
N ASN A 217 3.38 -14.43 -5.29
CA ASN A 217 3.04 -15.10 -4.04
C ASN A 217 4.15 -14.87 -3.00
N LYS A 218 3.85 -15.20 -1.74
CA LYS A 218 4.77 -14.97 -0.61
C LYS A 218 6.15 -15.57 -0.84
N LYS A 219 6.21 -16.83 -1.30
CA LYS A 219 7.47 -17.55 -1.51
C LYS A 219 8.34 -16.83 -2.54
N GLU A 220 7.77 -16.48 -3.68
CA GLU A 220 8.47 -15.81 -4.77
C GLU A 220 8.89 -14.37 -4.43
N VAL A 221 8.06 -13.66 -3.65
CA VAL A 221 8.37 -12.30 -3.19
C VAL A 221 9.49 -12.33 -2.15
N GLN A 222 9.45 -13.27 -1.19
CA GLN A 222 10.51 -13.47 -0.19
C GLN A 222 11.83 -13.88 -0.82
N ALA A 223 11.78 -14.76 -1.82
CA ALA A 223 12.96 -15.23 -2.58
C ALA A 223 13.47 -14.16 -3.56
N LYS A 224 12.73 -13.05 -3.78
CA LYS A 224 13.00 -12.02 -4.78
C LYS A 224 13.05 -12.58 -6.22
N SER A 225 12.38 -13.70 -6.48
CA SER A 225 12.28 -14.32 -7.80
C SER A 225 11.12 -13.72 -8.63
N TYR A 226 10.07 -13.21 -7.98
CA TYR A 226 9.02 -12.48 -8.71
C TYR A 226 9.54 -11.12 -9.20
N PRO A 227 9.48 -10.82 -10.52
CA PRO A 227 10.17 -9.66 -11.09
C PRO A 227 9.65 -8.29 -10.62
N TYR A 228 8.40 -8.23 -10.15
CA TYR A 228 7.77 -7.00 -9.70
C TYR A 228 7.53 -7.00 -8.19
N ALA A 229 8.40 -7.68 -7.44
CA ALA A 229 8.44 -7.64 -5.98
C ALA A 229 9.04 -6.32 -5.49
N ARG A 230 8.48 -5.78 -4.39
CA ARG A 230 8.89 -4.48 -3.84
C ARG A 230 8.64 -4.39 -2.33
N PRO A 231 9.38 -3.55 -1.60
CA PRO A 231 9.06 -3.17 -0.23
C PRO A 231 7.97 -2.10 -0.17
N ASN A 232 7.20 -2.13 0.93
CA ASN A 232 6.29 -1.06 1.32
C ASN A 232 6.83 -0.35 2.55
N PHE A 233 6.58 0.96 2.66
CA PHE A 233 7.18 1.83 3.63
C PHE A 233 6.16 2.61 4.43
N PHE A 234 6.48 2.85 5.70
CA PHE A 234 6.01 3.99 6.46
C PHE A 234 7.13 5.01 6.54
N TYR A 235 6.79 6.27 6.36
CA TYR A 235 7.69 7.41 6.54
C TYR A 235 7.25 8.24 7.73
N THR A 236 8.21 8.68 8.54
CA THR A 236 8.02 9.58 9.67
C THR A 236 9.00 10.76 9.57
N ASN A 237 8.69 11.85 10.28
CA ASN A 237 9.66 12.95 10.46
C ASN A 237 10.59 12.62 11.63
N GLY A 238 11.81 12.25 11.34
CA GLY A 238 12.75 11.68 12.31
C GLY A 238 12.41 10.22 12.67
N ALA A 239 13.09 9.67 13.68
CA ALA A 239 12.74 8.37 14.23
C ALA A 239 11.31 8.40 14.78
N PRO A 240 10.51 7.34 14.60
CA PRO A 240 9.16 7.31 15.12
C PRO A 240 9.14 7.40 16.65
N THR A 241 8.21 8.20 17.18
CA THR A 241 8.01 8.43 18.63
C THR A 241 6.54 8.32 18.99
N GLY A 242 6.19 8.28 20.27
CA GLY A 242 4.80 8.27 20.74
C GLY A 242 3.95 7.17 20.10
N LYS A 243 2.70 7.49 19.78
CA LYS A 243 1.75 6.53 19.19
C LYS A 243 2.16 6.04 17.79
N ALA A 244 2.86 6.84 17.01
CA ALA A 244 3.40 6.39 15.72
C ALA A 244 4.41 5.25 15.91
N LYS A 245 5.29 5.37 16.92
CA LYS A 245 6.22 4.28 17.26
C LYS A 245 5.50 3.04 17.77
N GLU A 246 4.56 3.21 18.72
CA GLU A 246 3.79 2.09 19.27
C GLU A 246 3.03 1.33 18.17
N PHE A 247 2.42 2.05 17.23
CA PHE A 247 1.71 1.44 16.10
C PHE A 247 2.67 0.72 15.14
N ILE A 248 3.82 1.31 14.84
CA ILE A 248 4.85 0.65 14.01
C ILE A 248 5.39 -0.60 14.70
N ASP A 249 5.70 -0.53 16.00
CA ASP A 249 6.14 -1.69 16.80
C ASP A 249 5.08 -2.80 16.81
N PHE A 250 3.79 -2.43 16.90
CA PHE A 250 2.69 -3.39 16.82
C PHE A 250 2.67 -4.13 15.47
N ILE A 251 2.98 -3.46 14.35
CA ILE A 251 3.06 -4.13 13.04
C ILE A 251 4.10 -5.24 13.05
N PHE A 252 5.23 -5.05 13.75
CA PHE A 252 6.30 -6.05 13.89
C PHE A 252 6.03 -7.11 14.96
N SER A 253 4.96 -6.99 15.74
CA SER A 253 4.56 -8.01 16.69
C SER A 253 4.00 -9.26 15.97
N PRO A 254 3.96 -10.43 16.64
CA PRO A 254 3.32 -11.63 16.07
C PRO A 254 1.87 -11.38 15.61
N ALA A 255 1.11 -10.57 16.35
CA ALA A 255 -0.28 -10.21 15.98
C ALA A 255 -0.32 -9.35 14.71
N GLY A 256 0.55 -8.34 14.62
CA GLY A 256 0.67 -7.49 13.43
C GLY A 256 1.12 -8.27 12.21
N HIS A 257 2.15 -9.12 12.36
CA HIS A 257 2.62 -10.00 11.28
C HIS A 257 1.51 -10.92 10.76
N ASN A 258 0.69 -11.50 11.65
CA ASN A 258 -0.44 -12.34 11.25
C ASN A 258 -1.46 -11.55 10.41
N ILE A 259 -1.78 -10.32 10.78
CA ILE A 259 -2.69 -9.46 10.02
C ILE A 259 -2.11 -9.12 8.65
N VAL A 260 -0.84 -8.69 8.59
CA VAL A 260 -0.14 -8.39 7.33
C VAL A 260 -0.20 -9.59 6.38
N ASP A 261 0.04 -10.78 6.93
CA ASP A 261 0.01 -12.05 6.23
C ASP A 261 -1.39 -12.42 5.70
N GLN A 262 -2.42 -12.32 6.54
CA GLN A 262 -3.80 -12.62 6.19
C GLN A 262 -4.36 -11.68 5.13
N VAL A 263 -3.97 -10.42 5.14
CA VAL A 263 -4.34 -9.45 4.10
C VAL A 263 -3.69 -9.78 2.76
N GLY A 264 -2.61 -10.54 2.75
CA GLY A 264 -1.93 -11.01 1.54
C GLY A 264 -0.60 -10.32 1.25
N PHE A 265 -0.03 -9.58 2.19
CA PHE A 265 1.34 -9.06 2.10
C PHE A 265 2.34 -10.03 2.73
N VAL A 266 3.63 -9.78 2.51
CA VAL A 266 4.71 -10.48 3.20
C VAL A 266 5.19 -9.59 4.35
N PRO A 267 5.11 -10.04 5.62
CA PRO A 267 5.61 -9.26 6.75
C PRO A 267 7.10 -8.94 6.61
N ALA A 268 7.49 -7.73 6.99
CA ALA A 268 8.90 -7.38 7.14
C ALA A 268 9.43 -7.94 8.47
N LYS A 269 10.74 -8.24 8.51
CA LYS A 269 11.44 -8.74 9.71
C LYS A 269 12.03 -7.57 10.50
#